data_89a95575c043cfc1f346c25a8253f2ae
#
_entry.id   89a95575c043cfc1f346c25a8253f2ae
#
_cell.length_a   1.000
_cell.length_b   1.000
_cell.length_c   1.000
_cell.angle_alpha   90.00
_cell.angle_beta   90.00
_cell.angle_gamma   90.00
#
_symmetry.space_group_name_H-M   'P 1'
#
loop_
_entity.id
_entity.type
_entity.pdbx_description
1 polymer ?
#
loop_
_entity_poly.entity_id
_entity_poly.type
_entity_poly.pdbx_seq_one_letter_code
_entity_poly.pdbx_strand_id
1 'polypeptide(L)'
;MQDISAIDKASILVEALPYIKRFHGKTVVIKYGGNAMLSEELKEGVLKDVVLMQLVGMRPVLVHGGGPDINSVMEQMRMKVEFVNGQRVTDENVMEVVEMVLTGKVNSSIVKYINQNGGSAVGLSGADANLLLAHKQRARIPTQDGGQQMMDLGLVGEVESVNVDLLNSLLDQGYIPVISPVAVDRKGESLNVNADLVAGRVAAALQAEKLMLLTDVEGLYRDYKDKSSLISILPVRLVEG
;
A
#
# COMPACT_ATOMS: atom_id res chain seq x y z
N MET A 1 24.70 -16.59 3.84
CA MET A 1 23.80 -17.15 4.87
C MET A 1 24.64 -17.95 5.84
N GLN A 2 24.63 -17.65 7.16
CA GLN A 2 25.22 -18.55 8.16
C GLN A 2 24.49 -19.89 8.07
N ASP A 3 25.24 -20.97 8.14
CA ASP A 3 24.70 -22.34 8.04
C ASP A 3 23.97 -22.68 9.35
N ILE A 4 22.66 -22.37 9.38
CA ILE A 4 21.80 -22.64 10.54
C ILE A 4 21.57 -24.14 10.60
N SER A 5 21.78 -24.76 11.78
CA SER A 5 21.62 -26.21 11.96
C SER A 5 20.18 -26.67 11.66
N ALA A 6 19.98 -27.93 11.32
CA ALA A 6 18.66 -28.50 11.07
C ALA A 6 17.75 -28.40 12.31
N ILE A 7 18.33 -28.52 13.51
CA ILE A 7 17.62 -28.38 14.79
C ILE A 7 17.13 -26.95 14.98
N ASP A 8 17.98 -25.95 14.70
CA ASP A 8 17.58 -24.54 14.82
C ASP A 8 16.48 -24.18 13.81
N LYS A 9 16.59 -24.69 12.56
CA LYS A 9 15.53 -24.50 11.55
C LYS A 9 14.18 -25.08 12.04
N ALA A 10 14.19 -26.28 12.61
CA ALA A 10 13.00 -26.89 13.17
C ALA A 10 12.44 -26.09 14.36
N SER A 11 13.32 -25.60 15.24
CA SER A 11 12.92 -24.76 16.40
C SER A 11 12.25 -23.48 15.97
N ILE A 12 12.80 -22.78 14.95
CA ILE A 12 12.19 -21.54 14.38
C ILE A 12 10.79 -21.83 13.84
N LEU A 13 10.60 -22.94 13.13
CA LEU A 13 9.27 -23.32 12.60
C LEU A 13 8.27 -23.61 13.72
N VAL A 14 8.71 -24.29 14.79
CA VAL A 14 7.85 -24.57 15.96
C VAL A 14 7.49 -23.27 16.68
N GLU A 15 8.42 -22.33 16.82
CA GLU A 15 8.17 -21.01 17.41
C GLU A 15 7.16 -20.20 16.58
N ALA A 16 7.12 -20.35 15.27
CA ALA A 16 6.16 -19.70 14.39
C ALA A 16 4.72 -20.24 14.50
N LEU A 17 4.51 -21.48 14.95
CA LEU A 17 3.20 -22.14 14.98
C LEU A 17 2.09 -21.35 15.70
N PRO A 18 2.29 -20.74 16.87
CA PRO A 18 1.25 -19.95 17.54
C PRO A 18 0.77 -18.77 16.69
N TYR A 19 1.69 -18.13 15.96
CA TYR A 19 1.40 -16.99 15.08
C TYR A 19 0.64 -17.46 13.83
N ILE A 20 1.09 -18.55 13.20
CA ILE A 20 0.40 -19.17 12.06
C ILE A 20 -1.03 -19.55 12.48
N LYS A 21 -1.21 -20.22 13.61
CA LYS A 21 -2.53 -20.59 14.12
C LYS A 21 -3.43 -19.37 14.38
N ARG A 22 -2.87 -18.29 14.95
CA ARG A 22 -3.60 -17.05 15.26
C ARG A 22 -4.11 -16.36 14.02
N PHE A 23 -3.29 -16.29 12.96
CA PHE A 23 -3.59 -15.54 11.74
C PHE A 23 -4.17 -16.40 10.60
N HIS A 24 -4.26 -17.72 10.78
CA HIS A 24 -4.88 -18.62 9.78
C HIS A 24 -6.34 -18.20 9.51
N GLY A 25 -6.71 -18.04 8.23
CA GLY A 25 -8.01 -17.57 7.79
C GLY A 25 -8.27 -16.08 8.00
N LYS A 26 -7.30 -15.33 8.59
CA LYS A 26 -7.45 -13.89 8.84
C LYS A 26 -6.98 -13.05 7.67
N THR A 27 -7.72 -11.98 7.40
CA THR A 27 -7.31 -10.98 6.39
C THR A 27 -6.24 -10.06 6.97
N VAL A 28 -5.15 -9.90 6.23
CA VAL A 28 -4.05 -8.98 6.54
C VAL A 28 -3.85 -8.05 5.35
N VAL A 29 -4.00 -6.75 5.57
CA VAL A 29 -3.73 -5.75 4.53
C VAL A 29 -2.30 -5.25 4.69
N ILE A 30 -1.56 -5.22 3.59
CA ILE A 30 -0.15 -4.84 3.54
C ILE A 30 0.00 -3.68 2.59
N LYS A 31 0.43 -2.52 3.09
CA LYS A 31 0.87 -1.42 2.23
C LYS A 31 2.35 -1.62 1.88
N TYR A 32 2.63 -1.72 0.61
CA TYR A 32 3.95 -1.91 0.04
C TYR A 32 4.37 -0.68 -0.77
N GLY A 33 5.49 -0.04 -0.39
CA GLY A 33 5.95 1.18 -1.04
C GLY A 33 7.26 1.70 -0.47
N GLY A 34 7.64 2.92 -0.86
CA GLY A 34 8.89 3.55 -0.41
C GLY A 34 10.13 2.81 -0.88
N ASN A 35 11.19 2.84 -0.08
CA ASN A 35 12.48 2.25 -0.40
C ASN A 35 12.43 0.71 -0.57
N ALA A 36 11.44 0.03 0.02
CA ALA A 36 11.21 -1.40 -0.20
C ALA A 36 10.95 -1.76 -1.67
N MET A 37 10.56 -0.79 -2.49
CA MET A 37 10.36 -0.97 -3.94
C MET A 37 11.61 -0.63 -4.77
N LEU A 38 12.60 0.06 -4.20
CA LEU A 38 13.81 0.52 -4.91
C LEU A 38 14.91 -0.55 -4.94
N SER A 39 15.00 -1.40 -3.91
CA SER A 39 15.95 -2.49 -3.82
C SER A 39 15.31 -3.79 -4.29
N GLU A 40 15.87 -4.42 -5.32
CA GLU A 40 15.39 -5.72 -5.80
C GLU A 40 15.43 -6.78 -4.70
N GLU A 41 16.46 -6.78 -3.83
CA GLU A 41 16.57 -7.72 -2.71
C GLU A 41 15.45 -7.55 -1.69
N LEU A 42 15.14 -6.31 -1.31
CA LEU A 42 14.03 -6.02 -0.38
C LEU A 42 12.67 -6.34 -1.00
N LYS A 43 12.50 -6.02 -2.29
CA LYS A 43 11.29 -6.35 -3.06
C LYS A 43 11.05 -7.85 -3.07
N GLU A 44 12.09 -8.63 -3.40
CA GLU A 44 12.00 -10.09 -3.38
C GLU A 44 11.67 -10.64 -2.00
N GLY A 45 12.30 -10.12 -0.95
CA GLY A 45 12.06 -10.52 0.43
C GLY A 45 10.59 -10.33 0.82
N VAL A 46 10.08 -9.10 0.66
CA VAL A 46 8.68 -8.76 1.00
C VAL A 46 7.68 -9.60 0.22
N LEU A 47 7.87 -9.77 -1.10
CA LEU A 47 6.91 -10.52 -1.91
C LEU A 47 6.95 -12.04 -1.62
N LYS A 48 8.12 -12.59 -1.23
CA LYS A 48 8.22 -13.96 -0.70
C LYS A 48 7.48 -14.13 0.62
N ASP A 49 7.56 -13.13 1.51
CA ASP A 49 6.81 -13.14 2.77
C ASP A 49 5.29 -13.12 2.53
N VAL A 50 4.82 -12.34 1.54
CA VAL A 50 3.39 -12.32 1.14
C VAL A 50 2.95 -13.71 0.63
N VAL A 51 3.78 -14.36 -0.19
CA VAL A 51 3.53 -15.75 -0.65
C VAL A 51 3.49 -16.72 0.54
N LEU A 52 4.44 -16.61 1.47
CA LEU A 52 4.45 -17.42 2.68
C LEU A 52 3.18 -17.24 3.51
N MET A 53 2.72 -15.98 3.68
CA MET A 53 1.46 -15.71 4.39
C MET A 53 0.27 -16.44 3.74
N GLN A 54 0.16 -16.44 2.41
CA GLN A 54 -0.88 -17.20 1.70
C GLN A 54 -0.73 -18.71 1.94
N LEU A 55 0.48 -19.25 1.80
CA LEU A 55 0.75 -20.69 1.95
C LEU A 55 0.44 -21.21 3.36
N VAL A 56 0.59 -20.40 4.40
CA VAL A 56 0.23 -20.77 5.77
C VAL A 56 -1.23 -20.49 6.10
N GLY A 57 -2.05 -20.13 5.10
CA GLY A 57 -3.50 -19.98 5.23
C GLY A 57 -3.97 -18.60 5.70
N MET A 58 -3.13 -17.58 5.68
CA MET A 58 -3.57 -16.18 5.84
C MET A 58 -4.22 -15.68 4.54
N ARG A 59 -4.95 -14.58 4.62
CA ARG A 59 -5.62 -13.93 3.47
C ARG A 59 -4.97 -12.54 3.22
N PRO A 60 -3.81 -12.48 2.56
CA PRO A 60 -3.13 -11.21 2.31
C PRO A 60 -3.80 -10.40 1.21
N VAL A 61 -3.88 -9.08 1.43
CA VAL A 61 -4.27 -8.07 0.43
C VAL A 61 -3.13 -7.07 0.35
N LEU A 62 -2.60 -6.85 -0.84
CA LEU A 62 -1.48 -5.94 -1.05
C LEU A 62 -1.99 -4.63 -1.67
N VAL A 63 -1.66 -3.49 -1.05
CA VAL A 63 -1.83 -2.16 -1.65
C VAL A 63 -0.45 -1.59 -1.91
N HIS A 64 -0.12 -1.30 -3.17
CA HIS A 64 1.21 -0.81 -3.49
C HIS A 64 1.25 0.70 -3.76
N GLY A 65 2.42 1.31 -3.53
CA GLY A 65 2.75 2.64 -4.02
C GLY A 65 3.42 2.58 -5.39
N GLY A 66 4.15 3.64 -5.74
CA GLY A 66 4.91 3.71 -7.01
C GLY A 66 5.39 5.12 -7.34
N GLY A 67 5.48 6.00 -6.33
CA GLY A 67 5.94 7.38 -6.51
C GLY A 67 7.28 7.50 -7.25
N PRO A 68 8.32 6.75 -6.89
CA PRO A 68 9.60 6.74 -7.62
C PRO A 68 9.46 6.32 -9.08
N ASP A 69 8.65 5.30 -9.37
CA ASP A 69 8.41 4.85 -10.76
C ASP A 69 7.69 5.90 -11.58
N ILE A 70 6.68 6.57 -10.99
CA ILE A 70 5.98 7.70 -11.64
C ILE A 70 6.97 8.82 -11.93
N ASN A 71 7.80 9.23 -10.95
CA ASN A 71 8.82 10.27 -11.16
C ASN A 71 9.76 9.91 -12.32
N SER A 72 10.28 8.69 -12.34
CA SER A 72 11.18 8.22 -13.38
C SER A 72 10.56 8.31 -14.78
N VAL A 73 9.28 7.94 -14.93
CA VAL A 73 8.59 8.04 -16.23
C VAL A 73 8.30 9.49 -16.59
N MET A 74 7.84 10.31 -15.65
CA MET A 74 7.60 11.75 -15.88
C MET A 74 8.89 12.48 -16.32
N GLU A 75 10.04 12.15 -15.70
CA GLU A 75 11.35 12.71 -16.08
C GLU A 75 11.73 12.30 -17.52
N GLN A 76 11.54 11.03 -17.89
CA GLN A 76 11.77 10.55 -19.26
C GLN A 76 10.88 11.27 -20.28
N MET A 77 9.65 11.61 -19.89
CA MET A 77 8.68 12.36 -20.70
C MET A 77 8.89 13.88 -20.61
N ARG A 78 9.90 14.36 -19.84
CA ARG A 78 10.20 15.77 -19.58
C ARG A 78 9.03 16.54 -18.96
N MET A 79 8.23 15.86 -18.15
CA MET A 79 7.12 16.44 -17.41
C MET A 79 7.60 17.00 -16.07
N LYS A 80 6.96 18.08 -15.61
CA LYS A 80 7.24 18.68 -14.29
C LYS A 80 6.71 17.79 -13.18
N VAL A 81 7.54 17.52 -12.18
CA VAL A 81 7.12 16.81 -10.94
C VAL A 81 6.91 17.86 -9.85
N GLU A 82 5.71 17.92 -9.31
CA GLU A 82 5.33 18.88 -8.26
C GLU A 82 4.58 18.19 -7.12
N PHE A 83 4.91 18.56 -5.87
CA PHE A 83 4.27 18.05 -4.67
C PHE A 83 3.84 19.19 -3.75
N VAL A 84 2.70 19.02 -3.10
CA VAL A 84 2.20 19.88 -2.04
C VAL A 84 1.80 19.02 -0.86
N ASN A 85 2.37 19.26 0.31
CA ASN A 85 2.16 18.47 1.53
C ASN A 85 2.30 16.95 1.30
N GLY A 86 3.29 16.53 0.49
CA GLY A 86 3.54 15.13 0.18
C GLY A 86 2.56 14.51 -0.83
N GLN A 87 1.59 15.26 -1.32
CA GLN A 87 0.67 14.83 -2.39
C GLN A 87 1.13 15.38 -3.74
N ARG A 88 1.10 14.55 -4.79
CA ARG A 88 1.46 14.95 -6.15
C ARG A 88 0.39 15.84 -6.75
N VAL A 89 0.76 17.03 -7.23
CA VAL A 89 -0.12 17.81 -8.09
C VAL A 89 -0.35 17.02 -9.38
N THR A 90 -1.61 16.73 -9.69
CA THR A 90 -1.99 15.75 -10.71
C THR A 90 -2.99 16.37 -11.68
N ASP A 91 -2.52 16.96 -12.78
CA ASP A 91 -3.37 17.33 -13.91
C ASP A 91 -3.72 16.11 -14.77
N GLU A 92 -4.46 16.31 -15.86
CA GLU A 92 -4.90 15.24 -16.75
C GLU A 92 -3.72 14.46 -17.35
N ASN A 93 -2.65 15.14 -17.79
CA ASN A 93 -1.47 14.50 -18.37
C ASN A 93 -0.68 13.70 -17.33
N VAL A 94 -0.56 14.26 -16.11
CA VAL A 94 0.07 13.55 -14.98
C VAL A 94 -0.76 12.35 -14.56
N MET A 95 -2.09 12.45 -14.58
CA MET A 95 -2.97 11.34 -14.23
C MET A 95 -2.84 10.15 -15.20
N GLU A 96 -2.71 10.44 -16.49
CA GLU A 96 -2.46 9.42 -17.51
C GLU A 96 -1.16 8.64 -17.22
N VAL A 97 -0.08 9.33 -16.86
CA VAL A 97 1.19 8.70 -16.46
C VAL A 97 1.03 7.91 -15.16
N VAL A 98 0.34 8.46 -14.16
CA VAL A 98 0.07 7.79 -12.88
C VAL A 98 -0.66 6.47 -13.13
N GLU A 99 -1.71 6.49 -13.94
CA GLU A 99 -2.51 5.32 -14.27
C GLU A 99 -1.68 4.27 -15.02
N MET A 100 -0.98 4.65 -16.10
CA MET A 100 -0.09 3.73 -16.84
C MET A 100 0.96 3.08 -15.93
N VAL A 101 1.60 3.86 -15.07
CA VAL A 101 2.68 3.37 -14.22
C VAL A 101 2.16 2.49 -13.10
N LEU A 102 1.14 2.94 -12.38
CA LEU A 102 0.66 2.20 -11.22
C LEU A 102 -0.07 0.92 -11.63
N THR A 103 -1.01 1.00 -12.59
CA THR A 103 -1.82 -0.15 -12.97
C THR A 103 -1.07 -1.09 -13.93
N GLY A 104 -0.29 -0.55 -14.84
CA GLY A 104 0.46 -1.32 -15.83
C GLY A 104 1.81 -1.80 -15.32
N LYS A 105 2.75 -0.89 -15.11
CA LYS A 105 4.16 -1.24 -14.81
C LYS A 105 4.33 -1.85 -13.43
N VAL A 106 3.92 -1.14 -12.38
CA VAL A 106 4.20 -1.54 -10.98
C VAL A 106 3.34 -2.74 -10.59
N ASN A 107 2.03 -2.64 -10.76
CA ASN A 107 1.08 -3.70 -10.43
C ASN A 107 1.44 -5.02 -11.12
N SER A 108 1.61 -4.98 -12.45
CA SER A 108 1.99 -6.18 -13.23
C SER A 108 3.30 -6.80 -12.77
N SER A 109 4.29 -5.99 -12.38
CA SER A 109 5.58 -6.51 -11.91
C SER A 109 5.44 -7.26 -10.59
N ILE A 110 4.63 -6.75 -9.67
CA ILE A 110 4.33 -7.39 -8.37
C ILE A 110 3.57 -8.70 -8.58
N VAL A 111 2.51 -8.67 -9.38
CA VAL A 111 1.69 -9.85 -9.70
C VAL A 111 2.53 -10.96 -10.32
N LYS A 112 3.35 -10.63 -11.33
CA LYS A 112 4.25 -11.59 -11.97
C LYS A 112 5.20 -12.23 -10.96
N TYR A 113 5.82 -11.43 -10.09
CA TYR A 113 6.75 -11.93 -9.08
C TYR A 113 6.09 -12.91 -8.12
N ILE A 114 4.92 -12.53 -7.56
CA ILE A 114 4.17 -13.40 -6.64
C ILE A 114 3.81 -14.72 -7.33
N ASN A 115 3.27 -14.67 -8.56
CA ASN A 115 2.85 -15.88 -9.30
C ASN A 115 4.05 -16.77 -9.68
N GLN A 116 5.20 -16.21 -10.00
CA GLN A 116 6.44 -16.96 -10.27
C GLN A 116 6.99 -17.66 -9.04
N ASN A 117 6.68 -17.18 -7.83
CA ASN A 117 7.14 -17.75 -6.56
C ASN A 117 6.08 -18.62 -5.86
N GLY A 118 5.06 -19.08 -6.58
CA GLY A 118 4.07 -20.04 -6.10
C GLY A 118 2.86 -19.44 -5.39
N GLY A 119 2.72 -18.10 -5.38
CA GLY A 119 1.50 -17.43 -4.96
C GLY A 119 0.44 -17.38 -6.08
N SER A 120 -0.74 -16.91 -5.77
CA SER A 120 -1.85 -16.72 -6.73
C SER A 120 -2.34 -15.28 -6.65
N ALA A 121 -1.66 -14.34 -7.31
CA ALA A 121 -1.99 -12.92 -7.27
C ALA A 121 -2.84 -12.46 -8.46
N VAL A 122 -3.77 -11.53 -8.19
CA VAL A 122 -4.58 -10.82 -9.18
C VAL A 122 -4.37 -9.32 -9.00
N GLY A 123 -3.95 -8.65 -10.08
CA GLY A 123 -3.79 -7.19 -10.11
C GLY A 123 -5.12 -6.49 -10.32
N LEU A 124 -5.34 -5.42 -9.55
CA LEU A 124 -6.56 -4.61 -9.59
C LEU A 124 -6.21 -3.12 -9.61
N SER A 125 -6.94 -2.38 -10.41
CA SER A 125 -7.09 -0.93 -10.27
C SER A 125 -8.28 -0.62 -9.37
N GLY A 126 -8.29 0.54 -8.74
CA GLY A 126 -9.50 1.01 -8.05
C GLY A 126 -10.71 1.22 -8.97
N ALA A 127 -10.48 1.34 -10.29
CA ALA A 127 -11.54 1.40 -11.29
C ALA A 127 -12.24 0.05 -11.51
N ASP A 128 -11.55 -1.09 -11.27
CA ASP A 128 -12.10 -2.42 -11.53
C ASP A 128 -13.31 -2.69 -10.63
N ALA A 129 -14.47 -2.89 -11.25
CA ALA A 129 -15.75 -3.06 -10.55
C ALA A 129 -16.03 -1.96 -9.49
N ASN A 130 -15.56 -0.73 -9.73
CA ASN A 130 -15.61 0.38 -8.78
C ASN A 130 -15.03 -0.01 -7.39
N LEU A 131 -13.89 -0.67 -7.40
CA LEU A 131 -13.23 -1.15 -6.19
C LEU A 131 -12.96 -0.02 -5.20
N LEU A 132 -12.47 1.13 -5.70
CA LEU A 132 -12.24 2.34 -4.92
C LEU A 132 -13.05 3.49 -5.50
N LEU A 133 -14.17 3.82 -4.87
CA LEU A 133 -14.91 5.04 -5.20
C LEU A 133 -14.35 6.20 -4.37
N ALA A 134 -14.08 7.32 -5.02
CA ALA A 134 -13.43 8.48 -4.40
C ALA A 134 -14.08 9.80 -4.84
N HIS A 135 -13.74 10.88 -4.14
CA HIS A 135 -14.05 12.25 -4.55
C HIS A 135 -12.78 13.09 -4.60
N LYS A 136 -12.79 14.18 -5.36
CA LYS A 136 -11.66 15.11 -5.44
C LYS A 136 -11.36 15.73 -4.09
N GLN A 137 -10.09 15.70 -3.70
CA GLN A 137 -9.57 16.29 -2.47
C GLN A 137 -8.85 17.60 -2.76
N ARG A 138 -8.98 18.60 -1.85
CA ARG A 138 -8.19 19.82 -1.84
C ARG A 138 -7.20 19.80 -0.69
N ALA A 139 -5.97 20.26 -0.92
CA ALA A 139 -4.97 20.38 0.12
C ALA A 139 -5.19 21.65 0.95
N ARG A 140 -4.99 21.57 2.26
CA ARG A 140 -4.88 22.72 3.15
C ARG A 140 -3.41 23.14 3.23
N ILE A 141 -3.09 24.33 2.78
CA ILE A 141 -1.74 24.89 2.85
C ILE A 141 -1.72 26.06 3.84
N PRO A 142 -0.67 26.18 4.70
CA PRO A 142 -0.52 27.33 5.57
C PRO A 142 -0.23 28.58 4.73
N THR A 143 -0.84 29.71 5.09
CA THR A 143 -0.56 31.02 4.50
C THR A 143 0.47 31.78 5.33
N GLN A 144 1.15 32.79 4.75
CA GLN A 144 2.20 33.53 5.44
C GLN A 144 1.71 34.32 6.66
N ASP A 145 0.43 34.62 6.74
CA ASP A 145 -0.28 35.28 7.82
C ASP A 145 -0.81 34.31 8.91
N GLY A 146 -0.42 33.04 8.87
CA GLY A 146 -0.83 32.02 9.85
C GLY A 146 -2.22 31.43 9.60
N GLY A 147 -2.87 31.79 8.49
CA GLY A 147 -4.15 31.21 8.04
C GLY A 147 -3.95 29.88 7.31
N GLN A 148 -5.04 29.34 6.78
CA GLN A 148 -5.06 28.16 5.89
C GLN A 148 -5.78 28.51 4.59
N GLN A 149 -5.19 28.14 3.47
CA GLN A 149 -5.79 28.25 2.15
C GLN A 149 -6.03 26.86 1.56
N MET A 150 -7.18 26.69 0.88
CA MET A 150 -7.47 25.46 0.14
C MET A 150 -6.85 25.55 -1.25
N MET A 151 -5.97 24.59 -1.57
CA MET A 151 -5.33 24.47 -2.89
C MET A 151 -5.93 23.28 -3.64
N ASP A 152 -6.26 23.50 -4.90
CA ASP A 152 -6.66 22.44 -5.83
C ASP A 152 -5.41 21.72 -6.32
N LEU A 153 -5.36 20.41 -6.12
CA LEU A 153 -4.26 19.54 -6.56
C LEU A 153 -4.57 18.84 -7.90
N GLY A 154 -5.70 19.17 -8.53
CA GLY A 154 -6.19 18.51 -9.74
C GLY A 154 -6.89 17.18 -9.43
N LEU A 155 -6.46 16.12 -10.11
CA LEU A 155 -7.05 14.77 -10.02
C LEU A 155 -6.50 13.97 -8.84
N VAL A 156 -6.53 14.57 -7.65
CA VAL A 156 -6.17 13.92 -6.38
C VAL A 156 -7.45 13.59 -5.63
N GLY A 157 -7.57 12.37 -5.12
CA GLY A 157 -8.79 11.88 -4.49
C GLY A 157 -8.63 11.41 -3.05
N GLU A 158 -9.77 11.37 -2.38
CA GLU A 158 -9.98 10.68 -1.09
C GLU A 158 -11.03 9.59 -1.25
N VAL A 159 -10.73 8.37 -0.75
CA VAL A 159 -11.62 7.21 -0.88
C VAL A 159 -12.88 7.39 -0.02
N GLU A 160 -14.05 7.31 -0.66
CA GLU A 160 -15.36 7.28 -0.01
C GLU A 160 -15.76 5.86 0.41
N SER A 161 -15.61 4.89 -0.52
CA SER A 161 -16.01 3.50 -0.29
C SER A 161 -15.11 2.51 -1.03
N VAL A 162 -15.12 1.28 -0.53
CA VAL A 162 -14.38 0.13 -1.08
C VAL A 162 -15.38 -0.97 -1.39
N ASN A 163 -15.31 -1.55 -2.59
CA ASN A 163 -16.12 -2.71 -2.98
C ASN A 163 -15.53 -3.98 -2.36
N VAL A 164 -15.99 -4.30 -1.16
CA VAL A 164 -15.52 -5.47 -0.40
C VAL A 164 -15.97 -6.80 -1.01
N ASP A 165 -17.05 -6.83 -1.78
CA ASP A 165 -17.58 -8.06 -2.38
C ASP A 165 -16.61 -8.61 -3.42
N LEU A 166 -16.00 -7.73 -4.24
CA LEU A 166 -14.94 -8.11 -5.16
C LEU A 166 -13.75 -8.73 -4.41
N LEU A 167 -13.28 -8.04 -3.37
CA LEU A 167 -12.11 -8.51 -2.60
C LEU A 167 -12.38 -9.83 -1.88
N ASN A 168 -13.53 -9.96 -1.23
CA ASN A 168 -13.93 -11.20 -0.56
C ASN A 168 -14.04 -12.36 -1.56
N SER A 169 -14.64 -12.13 -2.73
CA SER A 169 -14.75 -13.16 -3.77
C SER A 169 -13.38 -13.69 -4.22
N LEU A 170 -12.38 -12.81 -4.36
CA LEU A 170 -11.02 -13.22 -4.71
C LEU A 170 -10.33 -13.95 -3.56
N LEU A 171 -10.44 -13.42 -2.33
CA LEU A 171 -9.84 -14.02 -1.14
C LEU A 171 -10.42 -15.41 -0.82
N ASP A 172 -11.73 -15.61 -1.02
CA ASP A 172 -12.41 -16.90 -0.81
C ASP A 172 -11.98 -17.96 -1.83
N GLN A 173 -11.55 -17.53 -3.02
CA GLN A 173 -10.95 -18.40 -4.04
C GLN A 173 -9.43 -18.58 -3.86
N GLY A 174 -8.84 -18.01 -2.81
CA GLY A 174 -7.43 -18.14 -2.49
C GLY A 174 -6.51 -17.22 -3.31
N TYR A 175 -7.03 -16.18 -3.96
CA TYR A 175 -6.20 -15.18 -4.63
C TYR A 175 -5.65 -14.13 -3.67
N ILE A 176 -4.51 -13.53 -4.03
CA ILE A 176 -3.92 -12.35 -3.38
C ILE A 176 -4.32 -11.13 -4.22
N PRO A 177 -5.27 -10.28 -3.78
CA PRO A 177 -5.55 -9.01 -4.45
C PRO A 177 -4.35 -8.07 -4.32
N VAL A 178 -3.86 -7.53 -5.45
CA VAL A 178 -2.80 -6.52 -5.53
C VAL A 178 -3.41 -5.24 -6.09
N ILE A 179 -3.59 -4.24 -5.24
CA ILE A 179 -4.38 -3.04 -5.53
C ILE A 179 -3.45 -1.87 -5.84
N SER A 180 -3.64 -1.23 -7.00
CA SER A 180 -3.04 0.06 -7.31
C SER A 180 -3.94 1.20 -6.78
N PRO A 181 -3.34 2.28 -6.22
CA PRO A 181 -4.10 3.37 -5.61
C PRO A 181 -4.62 4.39 -6.65
N VAL A 182 -5.25 3.89 -7.71
CA VAL A 182 -5.98 4.67 -8.71
C VAL A 182 -7.46 4.42 -8.46
N ALA A 183 -8.16 5.42 -7.97
CA ALA A 183 -9.60 5.36 -7.71
C ALA A 183 -10.41 5.98 -8.86
N VAL A 184 -11.73 5.84 -8.81
CA VAL A 184 -12.63 6.54 -9.73
C VAL A 184 -13.66 7.36 -8.95
N ASP A 185 -14.10 8.46 -9.53
CA ASP A 185 -15.24 9.19 -9.02
C ASP A 185 -16.57 8.60 -9.58
N ARG A 186 -17.71 9.15 -9.13
CA ARG A 186 -19.06 8.73 -9.57
C ARG A 186 -19.34 8.99 -11.04
N LYS A 187 -18.46 9.74 -11.74
CA LYS A 187 -18.56 10.01 -13.18
C LYS A 187 -17.60 9.13 -14.01
N GLY A 188 -16.77 8.33 -13.33
CA GLY A 188 -15.74 7.50 -13.94
C GLY A 188 -14.42 8.23 -14.20
N GLU A 189 -14.22 9.43 -13.62
CA GLU A 189 -12.95 10.15 -13.71
C GLU A 189 -11.91 9.50 -12.77
N SER A 190 -10.73 9.18 -13.29
CA SER A 190 -9.63 8.59 -12.51
C SER A 190 -9.03 9.60 -11.53
N LEU A 191 -8.74 9.15 -10.32
CA LEU A 191 -8.17 9.95 -9.24
C LEU A 191 -6.94 9.26 -8.65
N ASN A 192 -5.86 10.01 -8.53
CA ASN A 192 -4.64 9.59 -7.83
C ASN A 192 -4.86 9.67 -6.31
N VAL A 193 -4.73 8.54 -5.61
CA VAL A 193 -4.94 8.47 -4.16
C VAL A 193 -3.67 8.03 -3.45
N ASN A 194 -3.45 8.53 -2.25
CA ASN A 194 -2.33 8.10 -1.41
C ASN A 194 -2.50 6.63 -1.01
N ALA A 195 -1.47 5.81 -1.26
CA ALA A 195 -1.49 4.36 -1.02
C ALA A 195 -1.68 3.98 0.46
N ASP A 196 -1.16 4.80 1.41
CA ASP A 196 -1.35 4.55 2.85
C ASP A 196 -2.81 4.74 3.24
N LEU A 197 -3.46 5.78 2.69
CA LEU A 197 -4.89 6.04 2.91
C LEU A 197 -5.74 4.94 2.28
N VAL A 198 -5.42 4.50 1.06
CA VAL A 198 -6.11 3.35 0.42
C VAL A 198 -5.97 2.10 1.28
N ALA A 199 -4.77 1.77 1.75
CA ALA A 199 -4.54 0.60 2.59
C ALA A 199 -5.35 0.66 3.89
N GLY A 200 -5.42 1.83 4.53
CA GLY A 200 -6.24 2.08 5.71
C GLY A 200 -7.74 1.88 5.44
N ARG A 201 -8.26 2.44 4.34
CA ARG A 201 -9.67 2.28 3.93
C ARG A 201 -10.01 0.83 3.58
N VAL A 202 -9.14 0.14 2.86
CA VAL A 202 -9.30 -1.29 2.51
C VAL A 202 -9.28 -2.16 3.78
N ALA A 203 -8.34 -1.91 4.70
CA ALA A 203 -8.26 -2.65 5.96
C ALA A 203 -9.51 -2.47 6.83
N ALA A 204 -10.00 -1.24 6.94
CA ALA A 204 -11.21 -0.92 7.69
C ALA A 204 -12.46 -1.58 7.05
N ALA A 205 -12.62 -1.46 5.73
CA ALA A 205 -13.76 -2.02 5.00
C ALA A 205 -13.81 -3.56 5.08
N LEU A 206 -12.65 -4.24 4.97
CA LEU A 206 -12.53 -5.70 5.11
C LEU A 206 -12.54 -6.18 6.57
N GLN A 207 -12.59 -5.27 7.56
CA GLN A 207 -12.41 -5.60 8.98
C GLN A 207 -11.17 -6.48 9.19
N ALA A 208 -10.06 -6.10 8.54
CA ALA A 208 -8.83 -6.86 8.56
C ALA A 208 -8.29 -7.02 9.99
N GLU A 209 -7.78 -8.21 10.30
CA GLU A 209 -7.16 -8.50 11.59
C GLU A 209 -5.92 -7.62 11.83
N LYS A 210 -5.22 -7.24 10.73
CA LYS A 210 -4.02 -6.42 10.79
C LYS A 210 -3.83 -5.58 9.53
N LEU A 211 -3.39 -4.34 9.73
CA LEU A 211 -2.79 -3.48 8.69
C LEU A 211 -1.28 -3.40 8.95
N MET A 212 -0.49 -3.70 7.93
CA MET A 212 0.97 -3.58 7.95
C MET A 212 1.38 -2.47 6.97
N LEU A 213 2.05 -1.44 7.48
CA LEU A 213 2.63 -0.37 6.66
C LEU A 213 4.13 -0.62 6.56
N LEU A 214 4.60 -1.06 5.40
CA LEU A 214 6.02 -1.21 5.11
C LEU A 214 6.57 0.16 4.70
N THR A 215 7.51 0.65 5.48
CA THR A 215 8.08 2.00 5.36
C THR A 215 9.59 1.94 5.53
N ASP A 216 10.27 3.00 5.15
CA ASP A 216 11.71 3.19 5.26
C ASP A 216 12.15 3.80 6.60
N VAL A 217 11.20 3.98 7.51
CA VAL A 217 11.48 4.42 8.89
C VAL A 217 11.16 3.29 9.89
N GLU A 218 11.91 3.24 10.99
CA GLU A 218 11.78 2.18 12.00
C GLU A 218 10.43 2.19 12.73
N GLY A 219 9.72 3.32 12.70
CA GLY A 219 8.40 3.48 13.31
C GLY A 219 8.09 4.91 13.71
N LEU A 220 7.18 5.06 14.67
CA LEU A 220 6.81 6.35 15.22
C LEU A 220 7.77 6.75 16.35
N TYR A 221 8.16 8.01 16.38
CA TYR A 221 9.02 8.59 17.40
C TYR A 221 8.27 9.70 18.14
N ARG A 222 8.54 9.88 19.44
CA ARG A 222 8.09 11.07 20.18
C ARG A 222 8.82 12.32 19.72
N ASP A 223 10.12 12.20 19.47
CA ASP A 223 10.96 13.18 18.80
C ASP A 223 11.75 12.47 17.70
N TYR A 224 11.51 12.83 16.44
CA TYR A 224 12.18 12.21 15.28
C TYR A 224 13.71 12.34 15.31
N LYS A 225 14.23 13.37 15.98
CA LYS A 225 15.68 13.59 16.15
C LYS A 225 16.30 12.67 17.21
N ASP A 226 15.50 12.20 18.17
CA ASP A 226 15.91 11.26 19.19
C ASP A 226 15.46 9.83 18.83
N LYS A 227 16.42 9.03 18.33
CA LYS A 227 16.15 7.64 17.94
C LYS A 227 15.81 6.73 19.11
N SER A 228 16.14 7.11 20.34
CA SER A 228 15.75 6.36 21.55
C SER A 228 14.27 6.54 21.91
N SER A 229 13.60 7.54 21.30
CA SER A 229 12.19 7.85 21.54
C SER A 229 11.20 7.01 20.69
N LEU A 230 11.68 5.92 20.07
CA LEU A 230 10.85 5.00 19.28
C LEU A 230 9.68 4.46 20.08
N ILE A 231 8.47 4.56 19.53
CA ILE A 231 7.24 4.08 20.17
C ILE A 231 6.93 2.69 19.59
N SER A 232 7.18 1.65 20.39
CA SER A 232 6.89 0.26 19.99
C SER A 232 5.41 -0.08 20.03
N ILE A 233 4.64 0.53 20.94
CA ILE A 233 3.20 0.31 21.11
C ILE A 233 2.54 1.65 21.40
N LEU A 234 1.60 2.05 20.53
CA LEU A 234 0.79 3.25 20.72
C LEU A 234 -0.70 2.84 20.76
N PRO A 235 -1.34 2.84 21.93
CA PRO A 235 -2.78 2.60 22.03
C PRO A 235 -3.58 3.68 21.28
N VAL A 236 -4.64 3.28 20.54
CA VAL A 236 -5.46 4.20 19.71
C VAL A 236 -5.96 5.42 20.52
N ARG A 237 -6.35 5.22 21.78
CA ARG A 237 -6.77 6.32 22.68
C ARG A 237 -5.73 7.42 22.92
N LEU A 238 -4.47 7.20 22.54
CA LEU A 238 -3.38 8.18 22.66
C LEU A 238 -3.03 8.84 21.32
N VAL A 239 -3.74 8.49 20.24
CA VAL A 239 -3.55 9.09 18.90
C VAL A 239 -4.38 10.36 18.74
N GLU A 240 -5.44 10.53 19.55
CA GLU A 240 -6.39 11.66 19.50
C GLU A 240 -5.93 12.81 20.41
N GLY A 241 -4.64 13.16 20.37
CA GLY A 241 -4.06 14.23 21.18
C GLY A 241 -3.30 15.26 20.33
#